data_451a44cecb68793c7462a44f087379b2
#
_entry.id   451a44cecb68793c7462a44f087379b2
#
_cell.length_a   1.000
_cell.length_b   1.000
_cell.length_c   1.000
_cell.angle_alpha   90.00
_cell.angle_beta   90.00
_cell.angle_gamma   90.00
#
_symmetry.space_group_name_H-M   'P 1'
#
loop_
_entity.id
_entity.type
_entity.pdbx_description
1 polymer ?
#
loop_
_entity_poly.entity_id
_entity_poly.type
_entity_poly.pdbx_seq_one_letter_code
_entity_poly.pdbx_strand_id
1 'polypeptide(L)'
;MNEKIRWLRNKIKSINLDAMIVSNPINITYLTGLKEEGILILGRKENFFITDGRYVEAVNSKLTIEDEIIVEDIRDLSQEDRENLFLFCENVGFEEHYVTYSKYKEYMYKYKINNLVETEKIIEKQRAIKDEEEIKNITKACNITDDCFEY
;
A
#
# COMPACT_ATOMS: atom_id res chain seq x y z
N MET A 1 -9.09 -3.43 -11.62
CA MET A 1 -8.24 -3.58 -10.41
C MET A 1 -6.91 -4.21 -10.80
N ASN A 2 -5.81 -3.56 -10.43
CA ASN A 2 -4.43 -4.00 -10.66
C ASN A 2 -4.21 -5.44 -10.13
N GLU A 3 -3.51 -6.28 -10.88
CA GLU A 3 -3.27 -7.68 -10.50
C GLU A 3 -2.52 -7.84 -9.18
N LYS A 4 -1.56 -6.94 -8.89
CA LYS A 4 -0.79 -6.94 -7.64
C LYS A 4 -1.68 -6.67 -6.42
N ILE A 5 -2.60 -5.70 -6.54
CA ILE A 5 -3.60 -5.39 -5.49
C ILE A 5 -4.58 -6.55 -5.34
N ARG A 6 -5.07 -7.12 -6.44
CA ARG A 6 -5.98 -8.26 -6.41
C ARG A 6 -5.36 -9.48 -5.71
N TRP A 7 -4.10 -9.78 -6.02
CA TRP A 7 -3.36 -10.85 -5.34
C TRP A 7 -3.27 -10.58 -3.83
N LEU A 8 -2.87 -9.36 -3.44
CA LEU A 8 -2.73 -9.00 -2.03
C LEU A 8 -4.06 -9.10 -1.29
N ARG A 9 -5.17 -8.63 -1.88
CA ARG A 9 -6.51 -8.78 -1.31
C ARG A 9 -6.92 -10.24 -1.08
N ASN A 10 -6.60 -11.12 -2.02
CA ASN A 10 -6.86 -12.56 -1.85
C ASN A 10 -6.00 -13.13 -0.73
N LYS A 11 -4.76 -12.69 -0.64
CA LYS A 11 -3.82 -13.18 0.36
C LYS A 11 -4.22 -12.75 1.77
N ILE A 12 -4.53 -11.46 2.00
CA ILE A 12 -4.99 -10.98 3.31
C ILE A 12 -6.27 -11.69 3.75
N LYS A 13 -7.20 -11.94 2.83
CA LYS A 13 -8.38 -12.76 3.08
C LYS A 13 -8.03 -14.18 3.55
N SER A 14 -7.05 -14.83 2.91
CA SER A 14 -6.65 -16.20 3.23
C SER A 14 -6.04 -16.36 4.62
N ILE A 15 -5.59 -15.26 5.23
CA ILE A 15 -5.02 -15.21 6.58
C ILE A 15 -5.94 -14.49 7.58
N ASN A 16 -7.25 -14.42 7.26
CA ASN A 16 -8.30 -13.84 8.09
C ASN A 16 -8.09 -12.36 8.47
N LEU A 17 -7.52 -11.58 7.57
CA LEU A 17 -7.49 -10.12 7.69
C LEU A 17 -8.66 -9.49 6.94
N ASP A 18 -9.21 -8.44 7.52
CA ASP A 18 -10.33 -7.69 6.96
C ASP A 18 -9.88 -6.52 6.10
N ALA A 19 -8.76 -5.93 6.47
CA ALA A 19 -8.12 -4.83 5.77
C ALA A 19 -6.59 -4.88 5.98
N MET A 20 -5.86 -4.06 5.24
CA MET A 20 -4.43 -3.87 5.42
C MET A 20 -4.04 -2.41 5.22
N ILE A 21 -3.20 -1.90 6.11
CA ILE A 21 -2.53 -0.60 5.98
C ILE A 21 -1.16 -0.83 5.36
N VAL A 22 -0.90 -0.22 4.21
CA VAL A 22 0.40 -0.20 3.55
C VAL A 22 0.96 1.22 3.64
N SER A 23 2.09 1.36 4.29
CA SER A 23 2.73 2.66 4.56
C SER A 23 4.18 2.76 4.06
N ASN A 24 4.79 1.62 3.70
CA ASN A 24 6.10 1.60 3.07
C ASN A 24 6.03 2.15 1.63
N PRO A 25 6.71 3.28 1.31
CA PRO A 25 6.63 3.90 -0.01
C PRO A 25 7.04 2.96 -1.15
N ILE A 26 7.98 2.05 -0.90
CA ILE A 26 8.43 1.07 -1.89
C ILE A 26 7.30 0.09 -2.21
N ASN A 27 6.57 -0.36 -1.20
CA ASN A 27 5.44 -1.27 -1.37
C ASN A 27 4.23 -0.57 -1.99
N ILE A 28 3.97 0.69 -1.63
CA ILE A 28 2.97 1.53 -2.28
C ILE A 28 3.29 1.68 -3.78
N THR A 29 4.53 2.05 -4.12
CA THR A 29 4.95 2.19 -5.52
C THR A 29 4.81 0.86 -6.29
N TYR A 30 5.18 -0.25 -5.67
CA TYR A 30 5.03 -1.57 -6.29
C TYR A 30 3.58 -1.93 -6.60
N LEU A 31 2.66 -1.62 -5.68
CA LEU A 31 1.25 -1.96 -5.80
C LEU A 31 0.49 -1.01 -6.73
N THR A 32 0.84 0.27 -6.74
CA THR A 32 0.03 1.33 -7.38
C THR A 32 0.76 2.12 -8.45
N GLY A 33 2.09 2.05 -8.51
CA GLY A 33 2.90 2.95 -9.33
C GLY A 33 3.08 4.37 -8.74
N LEU A 34 2.39 4.69 -7.65
CA LEU A 34 2.46 6.02 -7.01
C LEU A 34 3.80 6.20 -6.29
N LYS A 35 4.35 7.41 -6.38
CA LYS A 35 5.58 7.83 -5.69
C LYS A 35 5.32 8.93 -4.66
N GLU A 36 4.10 9.42 -4.60
CA GLU A 36 3.64 10.44 -3.69
C GLU A 36 3.55 9.89 -2.27
N GLU A 37 3.79 10.75 -1.27
CA GLU A 37 3.65 10.38 0.13
C GLU A 37 2.18 10.10 0.47
N GLY A 38 1.95 9.03 1.22
CA GLY A 38 0.61 8.64 1.65
C GLY A 38 0.58 7.28 2.30
N ILE A 39 -0.61 6.83 2.64
CA ILE A 39 -0.88 5.47 3.08
C ILE A 39 -1.95 4.85 2.18
N LEU A 40 -1.72 3.61 1.78
CA LEU A 40 -2.72 2.83 1.04
C LEU A 40 -3.46 1.93 2.03
N ILE A 41 -4.77 2.01 2.05
CA ILE A 41 -5.65 1.15 2.83
C ILE A 41 -6.38 0.24 1.86
N LEU A 42 -6.15 -1.06 1.99
CA LEU A 42 -6.89 -2.08 1.27
C LEU A 42 -8.00 -2.60 2.18
N GLY A 43 -9.22 -2.15 1.94
CA GLY A 43 -10.40 -2.54 2.71
C GLY A 43 -11.16 -3.71 2.11
N ARG A 44 -12.21 -4.15 2.78
CA ARG A 44 -13.10 -5.23 2.30
C ARG A 44 -13.84 -4.87 1.02
N LYS A 45 -14.31 -3.64 0.89
CA LYS A 45 -15.12 -3.15 -0.23
C LYS A 45 -14.36 -2.17 -1.10
N GLU A 46 -13.71 -1.22 -0.47
CA GLU A 46 -13.08 -0.07 -1.11
C GLU A 46 -11.61 0.02 -0.70
N ASN A 47 -10.81 0.62 -1.55
CA ASN A 47 -9.42 0.93 -1.27
C ASN A 47 -9.27 2.44 -1.19
N PHE A 48 -8.44 2.92 -0.29
CA PHE A 48 -8.20 4.34 -0.10
C PHE A 48 -6.71 4.64 -0.19
N PHE A 49 -6.38 5.75 -0.83
CA PHE A 49 -5.07 6.36 -0.74
C PHE A 49 -5.19 7.69 -0.01
N ILE A 50 -4.71 7.74 1.22
CA ILE A 50 -4.78 8.94 2.06
C ILE A 50 -3.45 9.67 1.95
N THR A 51 -3.49 10.90 1.47
CA THR A 51 -2.32 11.74 1.22
C THR A 51 -2.54 13.17 1.67
N ASP A 52 -1.50 14.00 1.60
CA ASP A 52 -1.62 15.45 1.79
C ASP A 52 -2.25 16.08 0.55
N GLY A 53 -3.09 17.11 0.73
CA GLY A 53 -3.80 17.78 -0.36
C GLY A 53 -2.90 18.30 -1.48
N ARG A 54 -1.63 18.56 -1.22
CA ARG A 54 -0.64 18.92 -2.25
C ARG A 54 -0.44 17.83 -3.31
N TYR A 55 -0.73 16.57 -2.97
CA TYR A 55 -0.54 15.42 -3.85
C TYR A 55 -1.83 14.87 -4.44
N VAL A 56 -3.01 15.25 -3.94
CA VAL A 56 -4.31 14.70 -4.36
C VAL A 56 -4.51 14.79 -5.87
N GLU A 57 -4.25 15.94 -6.49
CA GLU A 57 -4.40 16.11 -7.94
C GLU A 57 -3.40 15.24 -8.73
N ALA A 58 -2.13 15.22 -8.29
CA ALA A 58 -1.09 14.40 -8.92
C ALA A 58 -1.40 12.91 -8.82
N VAL A 59 -1.92 12.45 -7.69
CA VAL A 59 -2.33 11.05 -7.48
C VAL A 59 -3.53 10.71 -8.35
N ASN A 60 -4.57 11.53 -8.35
CA ASN A 60 -5.77 11.32 -9.17
C ASN A 60 -5.46 11.28 -10.67
N SER A 61 -4.46 12.03 -11.14
CA SER A 61 -4.05 12.02 -12.55
C SER A 61 -3.34 10.72 -12.98
N LYS A 62 -2.82 9.96 -12.04
CA LYS A 62 -2.08 8.70 -12.28
C LYS A 62 -2.93 7.46 -12.09
N LEU A 63 -3.93 7.52 -11.22
CA LEU A 63 -4.85 6.42 -10.99
C LEU A 63 -5.90 6.35 -12.07
N THR A 64 -6.28 5.14 -12.43
CA THR A 64 -7.37 4.85 -13.36
C THR A 64 -8.59 4.32 -12.60
N ILE A 65 -9.76 4.33 -13.24
CA ILE A 65 -10.99 3.74 -12.68
C ILE A 65 -10.78 2.24 -12.34
N GLU A 66 -9.91 1.57 -13.10
CA GLU A 66 -9.61 0.14 -12.88
C GLU A 66 -8.83 -0.12 -11.59
N ASP A 67 -8.15 0.89 -11.03
CA ASP A 67 -7.39 0.73 -9.79
C ASP A 67 -8.31 0.62 -8.56
N GLU A 68 -9.55 1.11 -8.68
CA GLU A 68 -10.55 1.07 -7.61
C GLU A 68 -10.03 1.65 -6.29
N ILE A 69 -9.27 2.78 -6.38
CA ILE A 69 -8.70 3.48 -5.25
C ILE A 69 -9.34 4.86 -5.14
N ILE A 70 -9.88 5.15 -3.99
CA ILE A 70 -10.42 6.48 -3.63
C ILE A 70 -9.29 7.29 -3.00
N VAL A 71 -9.06 8.50 -3.50
CA VAL A 71 -8.01 9.40 -2.99
C VAL A 71 -8.63 10.41 -2.04
N GLU A 72 -8.07 10.48 -0.82
CA GLU A 72 -8.55 11.38 0.23
C GLU A 72 -7.43 12.28 0.74
N ASP A 73 -7.76 13.57 0.96
CA ASP A 73 -6.88 14.50 1.69
C ASP A 73 -6.96 14.21 3.18
N ILE A 74 -5.83 13.93 3.81
CA ILE A 74 -5.75 13.67 5.25
C ILE A 74 -6.32 14.79 6.12
N ARG A 75 -6.36 16.03 5.60
CA ARG A 75 -6.87 17.22 6.31
C ARG A 75 -8.38 17.30 6.29
N ASP A 76 -9.02 16.74 5.25
CA ASP A 76 -10.47 16.81 5.05
C ASP A 76 -11.17 15.67 5.81
N LEU A 77 -10.44 14.60 6.18
CA LEU A 77 -10.98 13.49 6.95
C LEU A 77 -11.28 13.91 8.40
N SER A 78 -12.56 13.91 8.76
CA SER A 78 -12.98 14.03 10.16
C SER A 78 -12.53 12.82 10.97
N GLN A 79 -12.69 12.87 12.30
CA GLN A 79 -12.41 11.71 13.14
C GLN A 79 -13.37 10.55 12.83
N GLU A 80 -14.63 10.84 12.54
CA GLU A 80 -15.65 9.86 12.16
C GLU A 80 -15.30 9.18 10.83
N ASP A 81 -14.84 9.94 9.82
CA ASP A 81 -14.42 9.37 8.54
C ASP A 81 -13.26 8.39 8.71
N ARG A 82 -12.28 8.75 9.54
CA ARG A 82 -11.14 7.85 9.85
C ARG A 82 -11.56 6.55 10.52
N GLU A 83 -12.51 6.61 11.44
CA GLU A 83 -13.06 5.44 12.10
C GLU A 83 -13.87 4.58 11.12
N ASN A 84 -14.60 5.21 10.21
CA ASN A 84 -15.43 4.54 9.21
C ASN A 84 -14.59 3.76 8.18
N LEU A 85 -13.31 4.15 7.92
CA LEU A 85 -12.42 3.40 7.03
C LEU A 85 -12.25 1.93 7.46
N PHE A 86 -12.34 1.66 8.76
CA PHE A 86 -12.18 0.32 9.34
C PHE A 86 -13.43 -0.19 10.05
N LEU A 87 -14.56 0.46 9.79
CA LEU A 87 -15.85 0.00 10.34
C LEU A 87 -16.11 -1.43 9.88
N PHE A 88 -16.41 -2.31 10.81
CA PHE A 88 -16.58 -3.76 10.61
C PHE A 88 -15.28 -4.54 10.30
N CYS A 89 -14.11 -3.97 10.52
CA CYS A 89 -12.85 -4.69 10.49
C CYS A 89 -12.47 -5.12 11.91
N GLU A 90 -12.31 -6.42 12.12
CA GLU A 90 -11.82 -6.97 13.39
C GLU A 90 -10.29 -7.02 13.37
N ASN A 91 -9.72 -7.52 12.26
CA ASN A 91 -8.29 -7.73 12.10
C ASN A 91 -7.76 -6.89 10.93
N VAL A 92 -6.87 -5.95 11.23
CA VAL A 92 -6.24 -5.09 10.24
C VAL A 92 -4.75 -5.40 10.15
N GLY A 93 -4.28 -5.80 8.97
CA GLY A 93 -2.86 -6.06 8.74
C GLY A 93 -2.05 -4.78 8.67
N PHE A 94 -0.77 -4.85 9.04
CA PHE A 94 0.19 -3.76 8.89
C PHE A 94 1.60 -4.28 8.63
N GLU A 95 2.48 -3.43 8.14
CA GLU A 95 3.88 -3.75 7.80
C GLU A 95 4.78 -3.62 9.04
N GLU A 96 4.92 -4.69 9.83
CA GLU A 96 5.64 -4.71 11.10
C GLU A 96 7.13 -4.34 10.96
N HIS A 97 7.75 -4.58 9.81
CA HIS A 97 9.15 -4.24 9.56
C HIS A 97 9.38 -2.77 9.18
N TYR A 98 8.31 -2.05 8.87
CA TYR A 98 8.37 -0.64 8.46
C TYR A 98 7.75 0.29 9.50
N VAL A 99 6.62 -0.11 10.08
CA VAL A 99 5.85 0.70 11.02
C VAL A 99 6.54 0.74 12.38
N THR A 100 6.92 1.93 12.82
CA THR A 100 7.48 2.10 14.17
C THR A 100 6.42 1.86 15.24
N TYR A 101 6.84 1.51 16.47
CA TYR A 101 5.91 1.34 17.59
C TYR A 101 5.06 2.59 17.87
N SER A 102 5.63 3.78 17.68
CA SER A 102 4.88 5.04 17.81
C SER A 102 3.76 5.12 16.78
N LYS A 103 4.05 4.75 15.52
CA LYS A 103 3.08 4.77 14.42
C LYS A 103 2.02 3.68 14.59
N TYR A 104 2.40 2.52 15.10
CA TYR A 104 1.46 1.47 15.49
C TYR A 104 0.41 1.98 16.47
N LYS A 105 0.84 2.65 17.56
CA LYS A 105 -0.07 3.25 18.54
C LYS A 105 -0.94 4.35 17.93
N GLU A 106 -0.36 5.17 17.04
CA GLU A 106 -1.10 6.19 16.31
C GLU A 106 -2.24 5.57 15.48
N TYR A 107 -1.97 4.50 14.75
CA TYR A 107 -2.99 3.81 13.95
C TYR A 107 -4.12 3.26 14.83
N MET A 108 -3.77 2.56 15.90
CA MET A 108 -4.76 2.05 16.86
C MET A 108 -5.69 3.15 17.37
N TYR A 109 -5.10 4.28 17.79
CA TYR A 109 -5.87 5.38 18.36
C TYR A 109 -6.66 6.17 17.31
N LYS A 110 -5.99 6.56 16.21
CA LYS A 110 -6.54 7.44 15.17
C LYS A 110 -7.68 6.81 14.38
N TYR A 111 -7.59 5.53 14.12
CA TYR A 111 -8.57 4.78 13.32
C TYR A 111 -9.45 3.86 14.18
N LYS A 112 -9.31 3.88 15.49
CA LYS A 112 -10.02 2.98 16.45
C LYS A 112 -9.94 1.50 16.04
N ILE A 113 -8.78 1.06 15.58
CA ILE A 113 -8.56 -0.33 15.20
C ILE A 113 -8.41 -1.17 16.46
N ASN A 114 -9.21 -2.25 16.56
CA ASN A 114 -9.20 -3.13 17.73
C ASN A 114 -7.99 -4.07 17.72
N ASN A 115 -7.62 -4.60 16.55
CA ASN A 115 -6.52 -5.55 16.42
C ASN A 115 -5.68 -5.25 15.16
N LEU A 116 -4.43 -4.81 15.37
CA LEU A 116 -3.43 -4.69 14.32
C LEU A 116 -2.58 -5.96 14.30
N VAL A 117 -2.51 -6.62 13.15
CA VAL A 117 -1.89 -7.93 12.95
C VAL A 117 -0.66 -7.78 12.04
N GLU A 118 0.45 -8.35 12.47
CA GLU A 118 1.68 -8.43 11.68
C GLU A 118 1.49 -9.29 10.42
N THR A 119 2.03 -8.83 9.29
CA THR A 119 1.81 -9.50 8.00
C THR A 119 3.02 -10.29 7.48
N GLU A 120 4.09 -10.39 8.27
CA GLU A 120 5.29 -11.18 7.96
C GLU A 120 5.84 -10.96 6.54
N LYS A 121 6.01 -9.70 6.15
CA LYS A 121 6.57 -9.34 4.84
C LYS A 121 5.75 -9.88 3.64
N ILE A 122 4.45 -9.85 3.74
CA ILE A 122 3.56 -10.41 2.71
C ILE A 122 3.79 -9.76 1.32
N ILE A 123 4.00 -8.44 1.28
CA ILE A 123 4.22 -7.69 0.04
C ILE A 123 5.64 -7.94 -0.47
N GLU A 124 6.63 -7.99 0.40
CA GLU A 124 8.01 -8.28 0.04
C GLU A 124 8.14 -9.71 -0.53
N LYS A 125 7.42 -10.66 -0.01
CA LYS A 125 7.35 -12.03 -0.57
C LYS A 125 6.74 -12.03 -1.98
N GLN A 126 5.72 -11.22 -2.23
CA GLN A 126 5.15 -11.03 -3.56
C GLN A 126 6.18 -10.39 -4.51
N ARG A 127 6.84 -9.31 -4.07
CA ARG A 127 7.87 -8.59 -4.84
C ARG A 127 9.11 -9.44 -5.12
N ALA A 128 9.37 -10.48 -4.34
CA ALA A 128 10.50 -11.40 -4.58
C ALA A 128 10.34 -12.17 -5.91
N ILE A 129 9.11 -12.41 -6.34
CA ILE A 129 8.79 -13.04 -7.62
C ILE A 129 8.58 -11.90 -8.64
N LYS A 130 9.49 -11.80 -9.63
CA LYS A 130 9.47 -10.75 -10.65
C LYS A 130 8.62 -11.18 -11.83
N ASP A 131 7.82 -10.26 -12.36
CA ASP A 131 7.15 -10.44 -13.64
C ASP A 131 8.12 -10.23 -14.82
N GLU A 132 7.65 -10.49 -16.05
CA GLU A 132 8.49 -10.40 -17.27
C GLU A 132 9.00 -8.97 -17.52
N GLU A 133 8.22 -7.94 -17.23
CA GLU A 133 8.62 -6.55 -17.41
C GLU A 133 9.67 -6.14 -16.35
N GLU A 134 9.47 -6.56 -15.11
CA GLU A 134 10.43 -6.36 -14.03
C GLU A 134 11.77 -7.03 -14.34
N ILE A 135 11.75 -8.28 -14.85
CA ILE A 135 12.96 -9.00 -15.28
C ILE A 135 13.67 -8.25 -16.42
N LYS A 136 12.91 -7.79 -17.42
CA LYS A 136 13.47 -7.01 -18.53
C LYS A 136 14.15 -5.72 -18.07
N ASN A 137 13.53 -5.01 -17.13
CA ASN A 137 14.09 -3.78 -16.58
C ASN A 137 15.35 -4.04 -15.75
N ILE A 138 15.37 -5.10 -14.95
CA ILE A 138 16.55 -5.53 -14.17
C ILE A 138 17.68 -5.91 -15.12
N THR A 139 17.40 -6.72 -16.14
CA THR A 139 18.41 -7.12 -17.14
C THR A 139 19.01 -5.90 -17.83
N LYS A 140 18.17 -4.92 -18.22
CA LYS A 140 18.65 -3.67 -18.83
C LYS A 140 19.56 -2.88 -17.88
N ALA A 141 19.20 -2.80 -16.60
CA ALA A 141 20.02 -2.13 -15.59
C ALA A 141 21.36 -2.83 -15.38
N CYS A 142 21.39 -4.16 -15.36
CA CYS A 142 22.64 -4.95 -15.29
C CYS A 142 23.53 -4.67 -16.48
N ASN A 143 22.99 -4.73 -17.71
CA ASN A 143 23.77 -4.46 -18.93
C ASN A 143 24.41 -3.05 -18.91
N ILE A 144 23.67 -2.02 -18.48
CA ILE A 144 24.21 -0.65 -18.33
C ILE A 144 25.37 -0.64 -17.33
N THR A 145 25.25 -1.39 -16.24
CA THR A 145 26.31 -1.48 -15.23
C THR A 145 27.54 -2.17 -15.80
N ASP A 146 27.36 -3.29 -16.51
CA ASP A 146 28.46 -4.03 -17.16
C ASP A 146 29.20 -3.16 -18.18
N ASP A 147 28.45 -2.45 -19.04
CA ASP A 147 29.03 -1.50 -20.01
C ASP A 147 29.87 -0.40 -19.31
N CYS A 148 29.49 0.04 -18.11
CA CYS A 148 30.26 1.02 -17.34
C CYS A 148 31.59 0.46 -16.79
N PHE A 149 31.68 -0.85 -16.56
CA PHE A 149 32.89 -1.50 -16.06
C PHE A 149 33.88 -1.88 -17.20
N GLU A 150 33.43 -1.95 -18.45
CA GLU A 150 34.29 -2.21 -19.62
C GLU A 150 35.02 -0.95 -20.11
N TYR A 151 34.77 0.24 -19.55
CA TYR A 151 35.44 1.52 -19.83
C TYR A 151 36.58 1.76 -18.84
#